data_96febc400f1e0ff8afec3354c4680cf5
#
_entry.id   96febc400f1e0ff8afec3354c4680cf5
#
_cell.length_a   1.000
_cell.length_b   1.000
_cell.length_c   1.000
_cell.angle_alpha   90.00
_cell.angle_beta   90.00
_cell.angle_gamma   90.00
#
_symmetry.space_group_name_H-M   'P 1'
#
loop_
_entity.id
_entity.type
_entity.pdbx_description
1 polymer ?
#
loop_
_entity_poly.entity_id
_entity_poly.type
_entity_poly.pdbx_seq_one_letter_code
_entity_poly.pdbx_strand_id
1 'polypeptide(L)'
;MGDTLSPESVPVHFRSIFEKTWEEQEGFTYHLKARCVGVDPDGVRYVDENGKEHKLPADKVLLAAGMKARQAEAMTFLDGNVRTHMIGDCLKVGCIQTGLRAAYGLANNI
;
A
#
# COMPACT_ATOMS: atom_id res chain seq x y z
N MET A 1 -4.43 -0.21 10.70
CA MET A 1 -5.47 -0.16 9.68
C MET A 1 -6.33 1.07 9.90
N GLY A 2 -6.69 1.80 8.84
CA GLY A 2 -7.25 3.15 8.95
C GLY A 2 -8.76 3.19 9.14
N ASP A 3 -9.23 4.38 9.45
CA ASP A 3 -10.64 4.70 9.65
C ASP A 3 -11.35 5.02 8.33
N THR A 4 -10.63 4.97 7.21
CA THR A 4 -11.15 5.30 5.86
C THR A 4 -10.56 4.35 4.82
N LEU A 5 -11.31 4.13 3.74
CA LEU A 5 -10.82 3.44 2.55
C LEU A 5 -9.71 4.26 1.88
N SER A 6 -8.58 3.61 1.57
CA SER A 6 -7.45 4.21 0.84
C SER A 6 -7.04 5.61 1.31
N PRO A 7 -6.72 5.82 2.60
CA PRO A 7 -6.52 7.16 3.17
C PRO A 7 -5.38 7.95 2.52
N GLU A 8 -4.36 7.27 1.99
CA GLU A 8 -3.15 7.91 1.44
C GLU A 8 -3.09 7.91 -0.09
N SER A 9 -3.84 7.04 -0.75
CA SER A 9 -3.73 6.83 -2.20
C SER A 9 -4.64 7.73 -3.03
N VAL A 10 -5.68 8.29 -2.42
CA VAL A 10 -6.68 9.12 -3.11
C VAL A 10 -6.58 10.56 -2.63
N PRO A 11 -6.34 11.54 -3.53
CA PRO A 11 -6.42 12.95 -3.18
C PRO A 11 -7.77 13.28 -2.51
N VAL A 12 -7.74 14.10 -1.47
CA VAL A 12 -8.90 14.40 -0.61
C VAL A 12 -10.14 14.84 -1.42
N HIS A 13 -9.94 15.62 -2.47
CA HIS A 13 -11.02 16.13 -3.32
C HIS A 13 -11.66 15.07 -4.24
N PHE A 14 -11.00 13.92 -4.46
CA PHE A 14 -11.59 12.81 -5.21
C PHE A 14 -12.19 11.74 -4.31
N ARG A 15 -11.88 11.75 -3.01
CA ARG A 15 -12.29 10.69 -2.08
C ARG A 15 -13.81 10.50 -2.06
N SER A 16 -14.57 11.57 -1.94
CA SER A 16 -16.03 11.50 -1.90
C SER A 16 -16.66 10.87 -3.15
N ILE A 17 -16.02 11.09 -4.31
CA ILE A 17 -16.47 10.50 -5.59
C ILE A 17 -16.22 8.99 -5.57
N PHE A 18 -15.03 8.56 -5.13
CA PHE A 18 -14.70 7.14 -5.07
C PHE A 18 -15.53 6.40 -4.01
N GLU A 19 -15.66 6.98 -2.81
CA GLU A 19 -16.48 6.38 -1.74
C GLU A 19 -17.90 6.18 -2.20
N LYS A 20 -18.52 7.20 -2.81
CA LYS A 20 -19.87 7.09 -3.38
C LYS A 20 -19.95 6.02 -4.47
N THR A 21 -18.99 5.96 -5.40
CA THR A 21 -18.95 4.95 -6.46
C THR A 21 -18.86 3.54 -5.87
N TRP A 22 -18.07 3.33 -4.83
CA TRP A 22 -17.93 2.03 -4.19
C TRP A 22 -19.17 1.63 -3.40
N GLU A 23 -19.80 2.58 -2.69
CA GLU A 23 -21.05 2.34 -1.94
C GLU A 23 -22.22 2.00 -2.88
N GLU A 24 -22.27 2.62 -4.06
CA GLU A 24 -23.29 2.35 -5.07
C GLU A 24 -23.03 1.04 -5.86
N GLN A 25 -21.83 0.44 -5.74
CA GLN A 25 -21.48 -0.78 -6.45
C GLN A 25 -22.13 -2.00 -5.79
N GLU A 26 -23.06 -2.64 -6.49
CA GLU A 26 -23.70 -3.87 -6.03
C GLU A 26 -22.64 -4.97 -5.77
N GLY A 27 -22.77 -5.62 -4.62
CA GLY A 27 -21.84 -6.68 -4.20
C GLY A 27 -20.50 -6.22 -3.65
N PHE A 28 -20.25 -4.92 -3.58
CA PHE A 28 -19.04 -4.39 -2.92
C PHE A 28 -19.27 -4.23 -1.42
N THR A 29 -18.41 -4.83 -0.61
CA THR A 29 -18.42 -4.67 0.85
C THR A 29 -17.00 -4.38 1.36
N TYR A 30 -16.89 -3.61 2.44
CA TYR A 30 -15.60 -3.33 3.06
C TYR A 30 -15.70 -3.36 4.58
N HIS A 31 -14.59 -3.72 5.22
CA HIS A 31 -14.46 -3.75 6.67
C HIS A 31 -13.32 -2.84 7.09
N LEU A 32 -13.65 -1.70 7.69
CA LEU A 32 -12.66 -0.79 8.27
C LEU A 32 -12.17 -1.33 9.61
N LYS A 33 -10.97 -0.90 10.03
CA LYS A 33 -10.32 -1.31 11.29
C LYS A 33 -10.18 -2.83 11.46
N ALA A 34 -10.37 -3.58 10.38
CA ALA A 34 -10.21 -5.02 10.35
C ALA A 34 -8.75 -5.40 10.08
N ARG A 35 -8.21 -6.34 10.84
CA ARG A 35 -6.85 -6.85 10.67
C ARG A 35 -6.90 -8.29 10.18
N CYS A 36 -6.42 -8.55 8.98
CA CYS A 36 -6.26 -9.91 8.47
C CYS A 36 -5.29 -10.69 9.37
N VAL A 37 -5.70 -11.88 9.80
CA VAL A 37 -4.91 -12.78 10.66
C VAL A 37 -4.56 -14.08 9.96
N GLY A 38 -5.22 -14.41 8.85
CA GLY A 38 -4.89 -15.59 8.07
C GLY A 38 -5.69 -15.69 6.77
N VAL A 39 -5.15 -16.46 5.85
CA VAL A 39 -5.82 -16.83 4.60
C VAL A 39 -5.90 -18.35 4.58
N ASP A 40 -7.11 -18.87 4.49
CA ASP A 40 -7.41 -20.28 4.42
C ASP A 40 -7.84 -20.67 2.98
N PRO A 41 -7.90 -21.94 2.61
CA PRO A 41 -8.33 -22.35 1.25
C PRO A 41 -9.74 -21.89 0.86
N ASP A 42 -10.59 -21.61 1.84
CA ASP A 42 -12.00 -21.25 1.68
C ASP A 42 -12.31 -19.80 2.10
N GLY A 43 -11.29 -18.97 2.35
CA GLY A 43 -11.52 -17.57 2.67
C GLY A 43 -10.44 -16.89 3.51
N VAL A 44 -10.81 -15.74 4.09
CA VAL A 44 -9.94 -14.88 4.89
C VAL A 44 -10.44 -14.79 6.31
N ARG A 45 -9.55 -14.93 7.29
CA ARG A 45 -9.83 -14.65 8.69
C ARG A 45 -9.34 -13.25 9.05
N TYR A 46 -10.18 -12.49 9.72
CA TYR A 46 -9.83 -11.16 10.20
C TYR A 46 -10.39 -10.90 11.60
N VAL A 47 -9.77 -9.96 12.28
CA VAL A 47 -10.21 -9.50 13.61
C VAL A 47 -10.71 -8.07 13.46
N ASP A 48 -11.91 -7.80 13.99
CA ASP A 48 -12.54 -6.48 14.00
C ASP A 48 -11.94 -5.55 15.09
N GLU A 49 -12.46 -4.33 15.18
CA GLU A 49 -12.02 -3.34 16.18
C GLU A 49 -12.25 -3.79 17.64
N ASN A 50 -13.21 -4.70 17.88
CA ASN A 50 -13.53 -5.23 19.18
C ASN A 50 -12.67 -6.46 19.57
N GLY A 51 -11.77 -6.88 18.68
CA GLY A 51 -10.94 -8.06 18.88
C GLY A 51 -11.65 -9.38 18.57
N LYS A 52 -12.83 -9.35 17.96
CA LYS A 52 -13.57 -10.55 17.59
C LYS A 52 -13.08 -11.06 16.24
N GLU A 53 -12.82 -12.36 16.15
CA GLU A 53 -12.43 -13.03 14.93
C GLU A 53 -13.65 -13.35 14.06
N HIS A 54 -13.51 -13.11 12.76
CA HIS A 54 -14.49 -13.37 11.71
C HIS A 54 -13.84 -14.13 10.56
N LYS A 55 -14.64 -14.90 9.84
CA LYS A 55 -14.24 -15.56 8.60
C LYS A 55 -15.10 -15.04 7.45
N LEU A 56 -14.44 -14.59 6.40
CA LEU A 56 -15.05 -14.13 5.15
C LEU A 56 -14.77 -15.18 4.07
N PRO A 57 -15.79 -15.89 3.55
CA PRO A 57 -15.62 -16.81 2.45
C PRO A 57 -15.13 -16.09 1.20
N ALA A 58 -14.17 -16.68 0.49
CA ALA A 58 -13.63 -16.13 -0.76
C ALA A 58 -13.02 -17.23 -1.64
N ASP A 59 -13.33 -17.19 -2.92
CA ASP A 59 -12.73 -18.08 -3.93
C ASP A 59 -11.35 -17.59 -4.35
N LYS A 60 -11.11 -16.29 -4.28
CA LYS A 60 -9.84 -15.65 -4.62
C LYS A 60 -9.50 -14.55 -3.62
N VAL A 61 -8.25 -14.49 -3.22
CA VAL A 61 -7.74 -13.48 -2.29
C VAL A 61 -6.60 -12.70 -2.96
N LEU A 62 -6.73 -11.38 -3.00
CA LEU A 62 -5.68 -10.48 -3.46
C LEU A 62 -5.04 -9.77 -2.25
N LEU A 63 -3.73 -9.90 -2.11
CA LEU A 63 -2.97 -9.25 -1.05
C LEU A 63 -2.44 -7.90 -1.52
N ALA A 64 -2.94 -6.83 -0.90
CA ALA A 64 -2.47 -5.45 -1.11
C ALA A 64 -2.06 -4.83 0.24
N ALA A 65 -1.17 -5.52 0.96
CA ALA A 65 -0.81 -5.22 2.35
C ALA A 65 0.33 -4.17 2.49
N GLY A 66 0.62 -3.43 1.43
CA GLY A 66 1.69 -2.44 1.41
C GLY A 66 3.03 -2.99 0.92
N MET A 67 4.05 -2.17 1.01
CA MET A 67 5.40 -2.45 0.53
C MET A 67 6.44 -2.11 1.60
N LYS A 68 7.62 -2.71 1.50
CA LYS A 68 8.77 -2.43 2.36
C LYS A 68 9.98 -2.06 1.49
N ALA A 69 10.63 -0.96 1.82
CA ALA A 69 11.85 -0.55 1.14
C ALA A 69 12.96 -1.59 1.31
N ARG A 70 13.66 -1.92 0.22
CA ARG A 70 14.80 -2.87 0.20
C ARG A 70 16.14 -2.12 0.30
N GLN A 71 16.26 -1.24 1.28
CA GLN A 71 17.44 -0.39 1.46
C GLN A 71 18.75 -1.19 1.61
N ALA A 72 18.72 -2.23 2.44
CA ALA A 72 19.91 -3.05 2.71
C ALA A 72 20.48 -3.68 1.42
N GLU A 73 19.60 -4.13 0.53
CA GLU A 73 20.01 -4.67 -0.77
C GLU A 73 20.48 -3.56 -1.71
N ALA A 74 19.79 -2.43 -1.76
CA ALA A 74 20.19 -1.28 -2.57
C ALA A 74 21.56 -0.73 -2.13
N MET A 75 21.87 -0.74 -0.85
CA MET A 75 23.17 -0.30 -0.32
C MET A 75 24.35 -1.13 -0.81
N THR A 76 24.17 -2.40 -1.17
CA THR A 76 25.25 -3.24 -1.71
C THR A 76 25.81 -2.70 -3.04
N PHE A 77 25.03 -1.89 -3.77
CA PHE A 77 25.48 -1.27 -5.01
C PHE A 77 26.31 0.01 -4.81
N LEU A 78 26.34 0.55 -3.57
CA LEU A 78 27.13 1.76 -3.26
C LEU A 78 28.63 1.49 -3.14
N ASP A 79 29.02 0.24 -2.93
CA ASP A 79 30.43 -0.16 -2.77
C ASP A 79 31.18 -0.28 -4.12
N GLY A 80 30.49 0.01 -5.23
CA GLY A 80 31.07 0.00 -6.58
C GLY A 80 31.89 1.26 -6.89
N ASN A 81 32.74 1.17 -7.91
CA ASN A 81 33.55 2.30 -8.40
C ASN A 81 32.73 3.35 -9.18
N VAL A 82 31.42 3.23 -9.21
CA VAL A 82 30.50 4.12 -9.92
C VAL A 82 29.72 4.95 -8.91
N ARG A 83 29.62 6.26 -9.17
CA ARG A 83 28.76 7.13 -8.35
C ARG A 83 27.30 6.65 -8.42
N THR A 84 26.80 6.14 -7.31
CA THR A 84 25.47 5.55 -7.20
C THR A 84 24.60 6.37 -6.25
N HIS A 85 23.36 6.57 -6.63
CA HIS A 85 22.38 7.27 -5.81
C HIS A 85 21.12 6.42 -5.66
N MET A 86 20.60 6.33 -4.43
CA MET A 86 19.34 5.63 -4.16
C MET A 86 18.17 6.61 -4.23
N ILE A 87 17.16 6.26 -5.04
CA ILE A 87 15.92 7.03 -5.17
C ILE A 87 14.71 6.07 -5.26
N GLY A 88 13.51 6.60 -5.04
CA GLY A 88 12.28 5.81 -5.16
C GLY A 88 12.12 4.78 -4.05
N ASP A 89 11.43 3.68 -4.35
CA ASP A 89 10.96 2.71 -3.36
C ASP A 89 12.07 1.89 -2.67
N CYS A 90 13.26 1.84 -3.24
CA CYS A 90 14.40 1.22 -2.57
C CYS A 90 14.88 2.06 -1.38
N LEU A 91 14.74 3.39 -1.42
CA LEU A 91 15.07 4.29 -0.32
C LEU A 91 13.88 4.45 0.64
N LYS A 92 12.72 4.81 0.11
CA LYS A 92 11.48 5.01 0.85
C LYS A 92 10.29 4.70 -0.05
N VAL A 93 9.47 3.76 0.37
CA VAL A 93 8.22 3.44 -0.35
C VAL A 93 7.35 4.69 -0.47
N GLY A 94 6.87 4.94 -1.68
CA GLY A 94 6.07 6.11 -1.99
C GLY A 94 5.18 5.90 -3.21
N CYS A 95 4.88 6.98 -3.89
CA CYS A 95 4.13 6.96 -5.15
C CYS A 95 5.01 7.42 -6.31
N ILE A 96 4.51 7.27 -7.55
CA ILE A 96 5.20 7.69 -8.77
C ILE A 96 5.66 9.16 -8.66
N GLN A 97 4.80 10.03 -8.13
CA GLN A 97 5.12 11.45 -7.97
C GLN A 97 6.34 11.68 -7.07
N THR A 98 6.45 10.96 -5.95
CA THR A 98 7.60 11.10 -5.02
C THR A 98 8.88 10.58 -5.67
N GLY A 99 8.81 9.48 -6.44
CA GLY A 99 9.93 8.95 -7.20
C GLY A 99 10.42 9.92 -8.28
N LEU A 100 9.52 10.48 -9.07
CA LEU A 100 9.84 11.46 -10.10
C LEU A 100 10.45 12.75 -9.53
N ARG A 101 9.92 13.25 -8.42
CA ARG A 101 10.50 14.43 -7.73
C ARG A 101 11.91 14.15 -7.22
N ALA A 102 12.15 12.98 -6.65
CA ALA A 102 13.48 12.61 -6.19
C ALA A 102 14.48 12.50 -7.35
N ALA A 103 14.07 11.87 -8.47
CA ALA A 103 14.88 11.75 -9.67
C ALA A 103 15.20 13.12 -10.28
N TYR A 104 14.22 14.00 -10.40
CA TYR A 104 14.41 15.35 -10.91
C TYR A 104 15.36 16.18 -10.02
N GLY A 105 15.15 16.14 -8.70
CA GLY A 105 16.01 16.83 -7.75
C GLY A 105 17.46 16.34 -7.81
N LEU A 106 17.66 15.03 -7.96
CA LEU A 106 19.01 14.46 -8.11
C LEU A 106 19.65 14.89 -9.42
N ALA A 107 18.95 14.76 -10.55
CA ALA A 107 19.47 15.08 -11.88
C ALA A 107 19.93 16.55 -12.01
N ASN A 108 19.31 17.48 -11.26
CA ASN A 108 19.72 18.88 -11.26
C ASN A 108 20.91 19.19 -10.34
N ASN A 109 21.40 18.21 -9.57
CA ASN A 109 22.50 18.41 -8.59
C ASN A 109 23.73 17.52 -8.83
N ILE A 110 23.77 16.79 -9.93
CA ILE A 110 24.89 15.94 -10.34
C ILE A 110 25.60 16.48 -11.57
#